data_2b9c80570072cf3504685d240afaaca0
#
_entry.id   2b9c80570072cf3504685d240afaaca0
#
_cell.length_a   1.000
_cell.length_b   1.000
_cell.length_c   1.000
_cell.angle_alpha   90.00
_cell.angle_beta   90.00
_cell.angle_gamma   90.00
#
_symmetry.space_group_name_H-M   'P 1'
#
loop_
_entity.id
_entity.type
_entity.pdbx_description
1 polymer ?
#
loop_
_entity_poly.entity_id
_entity_poly.type
_entity_poly.pdbx_seq_one_letter_code
_entity_poly.pdbx_strand_id
1 'polypeptide(L)'
;DSMPFERFRSANKRILQFFVGTKEEELVYKLEPANIEIKKYVKRIESQIGKSLCEGYISEISFIGRDWINQISLKLNQGMIILLDYGVSRSEYYSDDKNQGWTHCHFKHHKHFEPLIYPGMQDITTWVDFSLISETAKANDMIVDAYLTQAQFIINNGIEDEFLGFESMDIKKQMELTRQIKLLTLPDKMGSNFKCLVMTKNFLKKGMVNQTGDKSYVL
;
A
#
# COMPACT_ATOMS: atom_id res chain seq x y z
N ASP A 1 -0.27 5.50 -0.34
CA ASP A 1 -1.65 5.37 -0.84
C ASP A 1 -2.07 6.51 -1.77
N SER A 2 -1.59 7.73 -1.56
CA SER A 2 -1.97 8.93 -2.35
C SER A 2 -1.03 9.22 -3.52
N MET A 3 -0.04 8.38 -3.79
CA MET A 3 0.84 8.57 -4.94
C MET A 3 0.09 8.32 -6.25
N PRO A 4 0.40 9.06 -7.33
CA PRO A 4 -0.19 8.82 -8.64
C PRO A 4 0.03 7.39 -9.11
N PHE A 5 -0.97 6.87 -9.81
CA PHE A 5 -0.97 5.50 -10.32
C PHE A 5 -1.57 5.44 -11.73
N GLU A 6 -1.19 4.42 -12.46
CA GLU A 6 -1.78 4.04 -13.73
C GLU A 6 -2.87 3.01 -13.49
N ARG A 7 -4.05 3.20 -14.07
CA ARG A 7 -5.16 2.26 -13.97
C ARG A 7 -5.32 1.52 -15.29
N PHE A 8 -5.46 0.21 -15.23
CA PHE A 8 -5.60 -0.62 -16.41
C PHE A 8 -6.77 -1.60 -16.33
N ARG A 9 -7.18 -2.12 -17.49
CA ARG A 9 -8.21 -3.15 -17.61
C ARG A 9 -7.73 -4.25 -18.55
N SER A 10 -7.90 -5.52 -18.13
CA SER A 10 -7.75 -6.67 -19.02
C SER A 10 -9.02 -6.84 -19.86
N ALA A 11 -8.89 -6.86 -21.18
CA ALA A 11 -10.04 -7.01 -22.10
C ALA A 11 -9.60 -7.68 -23.40
N ASN A 12 -10.29 -8.77 -23.80
CA ASN A 12 -10.03 -9.49 -25.05
C ASN A 12 -8.54 -9.86 -25.25
N LYS A 13 -7.89 -10.36 -24.22
CA LYS A 13 -6.45 -10.69 -24.18
C LYS A 13 -5.54 -9.47 -24.45
N ARG A 14 -6.05 -8.26 -24.29
CA ARG A 14 -5.31 -7.01 -24.39
C ARG A 14 -5.36 -6.28 -23.06
N ILE A 15 -4.38 -5.42 -22.84
CA ILE A 15 -4.39 -4.51 -21.70
C ILE A 15 -4.72 -3.13 -22.21
N LEU A 16 -5.78 -2.57 -21.66
CA LEU A 16 -6.22 -1.20 -21.88
C LEU A 16 -5.84 -0.35 -20.68
N GLN A 17 -5.56 0.93 -20.90
CA GLN A 17 -5.24 1.92 -19.88
C GLN A 17 -6.39 2.92 -19.77
N PHE A 18 -6.71 3.33 -18.57
CA PHE A 18 -7.66 4.40 -18.33
C PHE A 18 -6.99 5.76 -18.49
N PHE A 19 -7.58 6.60 -19.30
CA PHE A 19 -7.26 8.02 -19.42
C PHE A 19 -8.46 8.85 -19.02
N VAL A 20 -8.20 10.07 -18.54
CA VAL A 20 -9.26 11.03 -18.26
C VAL A 20 -9.38 11.99 -19.45
N GLY A 21 -10.58 12.15 -19.93
CA GLY A 21 -10.93 13.10 -20.99
C GLY A 21 -12.16 13.91 -20.59
N THR A 22 -12.63 14.75 -21.48
CA THR A 22 -13.85 15.54 -21.30
C THR A 22 -14.92 15.15 -22.33
N LYS A 23 -16.15 15.15 -21.89
CA LYS A 23 -17.34 15.06 -22.74
C LYS A 23 -18.40 15.98 -22.14
N GLU A 24 -18.91 16.96 -22.92
CA GLU A 24 -19.96 17.89 -22.49
C GLU A 24 -19.64 18.55 -21.13
N GLU A 25 -18.38 19.02 -20.99
CA GLU A 25 -17.82 19.64 -19.75
C GLU A 25 -17.64 18.70 -18.54
N GLU A 26 -18.02 17.44 -18.67
CA GLU A 26 -17.80 16.44 -17.61
C GLU A 26 -16.50 15.63 -17.85
N LEU A 27 -15.84 15.26 -16.77
CA LEU A 27 -14.71 14.34 -16.82
C LEU A 27 -15.22 12.91 -17.05
N VAL A 28 -14.62 12.23 -18.04
CA VAL A 28 -14.98 10.85 -18.38
C VAL A 28 -13.73 9.99 -18.53
N TYR A 29 -13.88 8.70 -18.25
CA TYR A 29 -12.83 7.74 -18.59
C TYR A 29 -12.85 7.39 -20.06
N LYS A 30 -11.65 7.36 -20.66
CA LYS A 30 -11.39 6.80 -21.99
C LYS A 30 -10.47 5.59 -21.83
N LEU A 31 -10.82 4.49 -22.47
CA LEU A 31 -10.01 3.28 -22.52
C LEU A 31 -9.26 3.24 -23.85
N GLU A 32 -7.94 3.23 -23.77
CA GLU A 32 -7.04 3.12 -24.92
C GLU A 32 -6.06 1.96 -24.73
N PRO A 33 -5.41 1.46 -25.80
CA PRO A 33 -4.39 0.43 -25.66
C PRO A 33 -3.29 0.89 -24.69
N ALA A 34 -3.04 0.11 -23.64
CA ALA A 34 -2.01 0.45 -22.66
C ALA A 34 -0.63 0.61 -23.31
N ASN A 35 0.22 1.44 -22.73
CA ASN A 35 1.60 1.61 -23.15
C ASN A 35 2.42 0.31 -22.94
N ILE A 36 3.63 0.29 -23.46
CA ILE A 36 4.49 -0.91 -23.41
C ILE A 36 4.94 -1.25 -21.98
N GLU A 37 5.10 -0.25 -21.12
CA GLU A 37 5.54 -0.46 -19.74
C GLU A 37 4.47 -1.17 -18.92
N ILE A 38 3.23 -0.70 -18.99
CA ILE A 38 2.08 -1.36 -18.33
C ILE A 38 1.92 -2.81 -18.84
N LYS A 39 1.98 -3.03 -20.16
CA LYS A 39 1.87 -4.38 -20.74
C LYS A 39 2.95 -5.32 -20.24
N LYS A 40 4.20 -4.87 -20.18
CA LYS A 40 5.31 -5.67 -19.65
C LYS A 40 5.12 -5.96 -18.16
N TYR A 41 4.67 -4.96 -17.41
CA TYR A 41 4.46 -5.11 -15.98
C TYR A 41 3.31 -6.09 -15.67
N VAL A 42 2.19 -5.97 -16.36
CA VAL A 42 1.05 -6.92 -16.22
C VAL A 42 1.48 -8.34 -16.56
N LYS A 43 2.22 -8.54 -17.66
CA LYS A 43 2.76 -9.87 -18.00
C LYS A 43 3.67 -10.44 -16.90
N ARG A 44 4.49 -9.59 -16.28
CA ARG A 44 5.31 -9.99 -15.13
C ARG A 44 4.45 -10.39 -13.93
N ILE A 45 3.42 -9.59 -13.60
CA ILE A 45 2.45 -9.92 -12.53
C ILE A 45 1.85 -11.29 -12.78
N GLU A 46 1.27 -11.53 -13.96
CA GLU A 46 0.63 -12.81 -14.33
C GLU A 46 1.60 -13.99 -14.16
N SER A 47 2.86 -13.82 -14.58
CA SER A 47 3.90 -14.83 -14.38
C SER A 47 4.19 -15.11 -12.92
N GLN A 48 4.20 -14.07 -12.07
CA GLN A 48 4.53 -14.20 -10.64
C GLN A 48 3.37 -14.78 -9.82
N ILE A 49 2.13 -14.42 -10.16
CA ILE A 49 0.94 -14.99 -9.48
C ILE A 49 0.52 -16.34 -10.07
N GLY A 50 1.18 -16.79 -11.16
CA GLY A 50 0.94 -18.10 -11.79
C GLY A 50 -0.37 -18.22 -12.56
N LYS A 51 -1.05 -17.11 -12.87
CA LYS A 51 -2.33 -17.09 -13.61
C LYS A 51 -2.48 -15.81 -14.42
N SER A 52 -3.31 -15.86 -15.47
CA SER A 52 -3.72 -14.66 -16.19
C SER A 52 -4.85 -13.92 -15.47
N LEU A 53 -4.85 -12.60 -15.55
CA LEU A 53 -5.95 -11.78 -15.06
C LEU A 53 -7.21 -12.05 -15.87
N CYS A 54 -8.35 -12.18 -15.20
CA CYS A 54 -9.61 -12.51 -15.87
C CYS A 54 -10.10 -11.37 -16.78
N GLU A 55 -11.04 -11.69 -17.65
CA GLU A 55 -11.69 -10.70 -18.53
C GLU A 55 -12.37 -9.62 -17.69
N GLY A 56 -12.13 -8.36 -18.03
CA GLY A 56 -12.68 -7.21 -17.33
C GLY A 56 -11.96 -6.82 -16.04
N TYR A 57 -10.89 -7.52 -15.66
CA TYR A 57 -10.10 -7.23 -14.46
C TYR A 57 -9.53 -5.80 -14.50
N ILE A 58 -9.82 -5.02 -13.49
CA ILE A 58 -9.31 -3.65 -13.31
C ILE A 58 -8.34 -3.65 -12.15
N SER A 59 -7.21 -2.96 -12.29
CA SER A 59 -6.28 -2.73 -11.18
C SER A 59 -5.38 -1.52 -11.45
N GLU A 60 -4.51 -1.23 -10.49
CA GLU A 60 -3.63 -0.08 -10.46
C GLU A 60 -2.16 -0.48 -10.38
N ILE A 61 -1.27 0.42 -10.87
CA ILE A 61 0.18 0.29 -10.78
C ILE A 61 0.75 1.66 -10.46
N SER A 62 1.47 1.83 -9.36
CA SER A 62 2.17 3.09 -9.06
C SER A 62 3.63 3.03 -9.50
N PHE A 63 3.90 3.40 -10.75
CA PHE A 63 5.29 3.56 -11.23
C PHE A 63 6.00 4.72 -10.53
N ILE A 64 5.27 5.78 -10.18
CA ILE A 64 5.83 6.91 -9.42
C ILE A 64 6.25 6.45 -8.02
N GLY A 65 5.45 5.61 -7.35
CA GLY A 65 5.82 5.02 -6.07
C GLY A 65 7.07 4.15 -6.17
N ARG A 66 7.16 3.30 -7.21
CA ARG A 66 8.37 2.54 -7.53
C ARG A 66 9.59 3.44 -7.71
N ASP A 67 9.47 4.47 -8.54
CA ASP A 67 10.57 5.37 -8.87
C ASP A 67 11.01 6.20 -7.66
N TRP A 68 10.08 6.57 -6.79
CA TRP A 68 10.38 7.21 -5.52
C TRP A 68 11.20 6.30 -4.60
N ILE A 69 10.80 5.04 -4.42
CA ILE A 69 11.57 4.05 -3.65
C ILE A 69 12.97 3.88 -4.25
N ASN A 70 13.07 3.77 -5.58
CA ASN A 70 14.35 3.66 -6.27
C ASN A 70 15.26 4.85 -5.92
N GLN A 71 14.74 6.08 -5.99
CA GLN A 71 15.52 7.28 -5.72
C GLN A 71 15.99 7.38 -4.27
N ILE A 72 15.12 7.12 -3.28
CA ILE A 72 15.52 7.17 -1.87
C ILE A 72 16.51 6.07 -1.52
N SER A 73 16.33 4.86 -2.08
CA SER A 73 17.25 3.75 -1.87
C SER A 73 18.65 4.04 -2.42
N LEU A 74 18.75 4.71 -3.58
CA LEU A 74 20.04 5.13 -4.16
C LEU A 74 20.73 6.21 -3.32
N LYS A 75 19.97 7.10 -2.70
CA LYS A 75 20.53 8.19 -1.87
C LYS A 75 20.90 7.74 -0.47
N LEU A 76 20.31 6.66 0.01
CA LEU A 76 20.60 6.13 1.33
C LEU A 76 21.90 5.32 1.29
N ASN A 77 22.96 5.80 1.94
CA ASN A 77 24.20 5.06 2.10
C ASN A 77 24.16 4.07 3.26
N GLN A 78 23.58 4.49 4.38
CA GLN A 78 23.40 3.68 5.57
C GLN A 78 22.16 4.16 6.34
N GLY A 79 21.32 3.22 6.79
CA GLY A 79 20.15 3.57 7.58
C GLY A 79 18.97 2.62 7.39
N MET A 80 17.82 3.06 7.86
CA MET A 80 16.56 2.33 7.84
C MET A 80 15.46 3.18 7.22
N ILE A 81 14.58 2.55 6.46
CA ILE A 81 13.34 3.12 5.96
C ILE A 81 12.19 2.29 6.56
N ILE A 82 11.26 2.95 7.19
CA ILE A 82 10.03 2.35 7.71
C ILE A 82 8.87 2.98 6.96
N LEU A 83 8.08 2.15 6.27
CA LEU A 83 6.87 2.57 5.56
C LEU A 83 5.65 1.99 6.26
N LEU A 84 4.71 2.86 6.58
CA LEU A 84 3.39 2.49 7.11
C LEU A 84 2.33 2.99 6.14
N ASP A 85 1.57 2.07 5.57
CA ASP A 85 0.50 2.43 4.64
C ASP A 85 -0.54 1.30 4.50
N TYR A 86 -1.68 1.60 3.88
CA TYR A 86 -2.63 0.58 3.42
C TYR A 86 -1.98 -0.23 2.30
N GLY A 87 -1.99 -1.53 2.42
CA GLY A 87 -1.45 -2.35 1.34
C GLY A 87 -1.37 -3.82 1.67
N VAL A 88 -0.97 -4.57 0.65
CA VAL A 88 -0.90 -6.02 0.72
C VAL A 88 0.26 -6.53 -0.15
N SER A 89 0.52 -7.84 -0.10
CA SER A 89 1.43 -8.50 -1.01
C SER A 89 0.85 -8.58 -2.43
N ARG A 90 1.67 -8.81 -3.44
CA ARG A 90 1.25 -8.92 -4.84
C ARG A 90 0.19 -9.99 -5.07
N SER A 91 0.33 -11.15 -4.45
CA SER A 91 -0.63 -12.25 -4.58
C SER A 91 -2.03 -11.86 -4.07
N GLU A 92 -2.09 -11.07 -3.02
CA GLU A 92 -3.33 -10.55 -2.46
C GLU A 92 -3.82 -9.33 -3.26
N TYR A 93 -2.90 -8.46 -3.72
CA TYR A 93 -3.22 -7.26 -4.50
C TYR A 93 -3.93 -7.61 -5.82
N TYR A 94 -3.47 -8.66 -6.50
CA TYR A 94 -4.02 -9.14 -7.77
C TYR A 94 -4.85 -10.41 -7.64
N SER A 95 -5.48 -10.62 -6.49
CA SER A 95 -6.42 -11.74 -6.27
C SER A 95 -7.72 -11.56 -7.06
N ASP A 96 -8.45 -12.65 -7.34
CA ASP A 96 -9.65 -12.62 -8.19
C ASP A 96 -10.81 -11.83 -7.60
N ASP A 97 -10.90 -11.77 -6.28
CA ASP A 97 -11.90 -10.98 -5.55
C ASP A 97 -11.64 -9.46 -5.60
N LYS A 98 -10.44 -9.04 -6.06
CA LYS A 98 -10.05 -7.63 -6.24
C LYS A 98 -10.13 -7.14 -7.68
N ASN A 99 -10.99 -7.74 -8.47
CA ASN A 99 -11.11 -7.50 -9.91
C ASN A 99 -11.66 -6.12 -10.32
N GLN A 100 -12.05 -5.27 -9.39
CA GLN A 100 -12.45 -3.88 -9.61
C GLN A 100 -11.37 -2.87 -9.18
N GLY A 101 -10.21 -3.36 -8.74
CA GLY A 101 -9.10 -2.55 -8.24
C GLY A 101 -9.27 -2.10 -6.80
N TRP A 102 -8.36 -1.24 -6.38
CA TRP A 102 -8.24 -0.74 -5.01
C TRP A 102 -8.57 0.73 -4.88
N THR A 103 -8.80 1.43 -6.01
CA THR A 103 -9.07 2.88 -6.01
C THR A 103 -10.36 3.18 -5.27
N HIS A 104 -10.26 4.12 -4.35
CA HIS A 104 -11.41 4.72 -3.67
C HIS A 104 -11.11 6.18 -3.34
N CYS A 105 -12.15 6.92 -3.03
CA CYS A 105 -12.07 8.34 -2.76
C CYS A 105 -12.68 8.67 -1.41
N HIS A 106 -12.20 9.76 -0.80
CA HIS A 106 -12.80 10.31 0.40
C HIS A 106 -13.15 11.79 0.18
N PHE A 107 -14.41 12.13 0.41
CA PHE A 107 -14.89 13.49 0.40
C PHE A 107 -15.71 13.74 1.66
N LYS A 108 -15.33 14.74 2.46
CA LYS A 108 -15.99 15.08 3.74
C LYS A 108 -16.24 13.85 4.63
N HIS A 109 -15.23 13.01 4.80
CA HIS A 109 -15.26 11.75 5.56
C HIS A 109 -16.17 10.64 5.00
N HIS A 110 -16.74 10.82 3.80
CA HIS A 110 -17.50 9.76 3.11
C HIS A 110 -16.64 9.09 2.06
N LYS A 111 -16.60 7.77 2.13
CA LYS A 111 -15.91 6.93 1.14
C LYS A 111 -16.82 6.69 -0.06
N HIS A 112 -16.27 6.82 -1.27
CA HIS A 112 -16.94 6.46 -2.52
C HIS A 112 -15.91 5.95 -3.57
N PHE A 113 -16.38 5.55 -4.77
CA PHE A 113 -15.55 4.92 -5.80
C PHE A 113 -15.53 5.67 -7.14
N GLU A 114 -15.91 6.94 -7.13
CA GLU A 114 -16.05 7.79 -8.32
C GLU A 114 -14.98 8.91 -8.35
N PRO A 115 -13.77 8.64 -8.89
CA PRO A 115 -12.66 9.61 -8.81
C PRO A 115 -12.90 10.90 -9.60
N LEU A 116 -13.85 10.91 -10.54
CA LEU A 116 -14.06 12.04 -11.45
C LEU A 116 -15.09 13.07 -10.98
N ILE A 117 -15.85 12.79 -9.89
CA ILE A 117 -17.00 13.66 -9.51
C ILE A 117 -16.63 14.91 -8.71
N TYR A 118 -15.52 14.96 -7.99
CA TYR A 118 -15.12 16.12 -7.18
C TYR A 118 -13.65 16.49 -7.45
N PRO A 119 -13.29 16.86 -8.69
CA PRO A 119 -11.88 17.10 -9.06
C PRO A 119 -11.27 18.20 -8.19
N GLY A 120 -10.13 17.88 -7.57
CA GLY A 120 -9.41 18.81 -6.69
C GLY A 120 -9.99 18.99 -5.28
N MET A 121 -11.10 18.32 -4.92
CA MET A 121 -11.76 18.47 -3.62
C MET A 121 -11.82 17.17 -2.80
N GLN A 122 -11.33 16.09 -3.32
CA GLN A 122 -11.36 14.77 -2.68
C GLN A 122 -9.99 14.13 -2.65
N ASP A 123 -9.77 13.24 -1.69
CA ASP A 123 -8.60 12.38 -1.69
C ASP A 123 -8.88 11.17 -2.58
N ILE A 124 -7.96 10.88 -3.50
CA ILE A 124 -7.98 9.68 -4.34
C ILE A 124 -6.90 8.76 -3.81
N THR A 125 -7.30 7.58 -3.38
CA THR A 125 -6.44 6.62 -2.68
C THR A 125 -6.44 5.28 -3.40
N THR A 126 -5.29 4.64 -3.50
CA THR A 126 -5.17 3.21 -3.86
C THR A 126 -4.29 2.50 -2.85
N TRP A 127 -4.49 1.20 -2.67
CA TRP A 127 -3.64 0.42 -1.78
C TRP A 127 -2.24 0.24 -2.39
N VAL A 128 -1.26 0.00 -1.53
CA VAL A 128 0.14 -0.20 -1.93
C VAL A 128 0.40 -1.68 -2.23
N ASP A 129 0.98 -1.98 -3.40
CA ASP A 129 1.63 -3.26 -3.67
C ASP A 129 3.01 -3.28 -2.97
N PHE A 130 3.06 -3.81 -1.75
CA PHE A 130 4.30 -3.89 -0.99
C PHE A 130 5.34 -4.81 -1.62
N SER A 131 4.93 -5.75 -2.47
CA SER A 131 5.89 -6.56 -3.24
C SER A 131 6.64 -5.70 -4.27
N LEU A 132 5.96 -4.76 -4.95
CA LEU A 132 6.62 -3.81 -5.86
C LEU A 132 7.65 -2.95 -5.11
N ILE A 133 7.29 -2.46 -3.94
CA ILE A 133 8.17 -1.65 -3.09
C ILE A 133 9.39 -2.47 -2.64
N SER A 134 9.16 -3.67 -2.12
CA SER A 134 10.19 -4.61 -1.66
C SER A 134 11.17 -4.99 -2.79
N GLU A 135 10.65 -5.37 -3.97
CA GLU A 135 11.48 -5.71 -5.13
C GLU A 135 12.34 -4.53 -5.58
N THR A 136 11.76 -3.32 -5.58
CA THR A 136 12.50 -2.11 -5.96
C THR A 136 13.61 -1.79 -4.96
N ALA A 137 13.34 -1.93 -3.68
CA ALA A 137 14.34 -1.74 -2.63
C ALA A 137 15.47 -2.77 -2.71
N LYS A 138 15.13 -4.06 -2.87
CA LYS A 138 16.10 -5.16 -3.05
C LYS A 138 17.00 -4.94 -4.27
N ALA A 139 16.45 -4.41 -5.38
CA ALA A 139 17.22 -4.07 -6.58
C ALA A 139 18.24 -2.94 -6.38
N ASN A 140 18.15 -2.20 -5.26
CA ASN A 140 19.06 -1.12 -4.85
C ASN A 140 19.85 -1.48 -3.59
N ASP A 141 20.15 -2.77 -3.38
CA ASP A 141 20.94 -3.29 -2.27
C ASP A 141 20.35 -3.03 -0.88
N MET A 142 19.04 -2.83 -0.78
CA MET A 142 18.37 -2.80 0.51
C MET A 142 17.94 -4.20 0.95
N ILE A 143 17.93 -4.42 2.23
CA ILE A 143 17.43 -5.64 2.86
C ILE A 143 16.04 -5.35 3.40
N VAL A 144 15.07 -6.21 3.07
CA VAL A 144 13.75 -6.20 3.71
C VAL A 144 13.88 -6.93 5.05
N ASP A 145 13.73 -6.17 6.11
CA ASP A 145 13.95 -6.65 7.46
C ASP A 145 12.70 -7.20 8.11
N ALA A 146 11.55 -6.59 7.83
CA ALA A 146 10.27 -7.08 8.32
C ALA A 146 9.13 -6.54 7.44
N TYR A 147 8.07 -7.33 7.33
CA TYR A 147 6.78 -6.96 6.81
C TYR A 147 5.70 -7.42 7.78
N LEU A 148 5.09 -6.48 8.48
CA LEU A 148 4.21 -6.73 9.61
C LEU A 148 2.87 -6.03 9.40
N THR A 149 1.82 -6.46 10.10
CA THR A 149 0.68 -5.58 10.31
C THR A 149 1.07 -4.42 11.23
N GLN A 150 0.39 -3.29 11.13
CA GLN A 150 0.61 -2.17 12.05
C GLN A 150 0.46 -2.59 13.51
N ALA A 151 -0.58 -3.37 13.81
CA ALA A 151 -0.80 -3.89 15.17
C ALA A 151 0.43 -4.66 15.67
N GLN A 152 0.95 -5.60 14.85
CA GLN A 152 2.10 -6.41 15.25
C GLN A 152 3.36 -5.55 15.40
N PHE A 153 3.57 -4.58 14.49
CA PHE A 153 4.69 -3.65 14.61
C PHE A 153 4.65 -2.83 15.91
N ILE A 154 3.48 -2.30 16.27
CA ILE A 154 3.30 -1.51 17.48
C ILE A 154 3.48 -2.37 18.74
N ILE A 155 2.91 -3.58 18.75
CA ILE A 155 3.07 -4.52 19.87
C ILE A 155 4.54 -4.92 20.05
N ASN A 156 5.23 -5.21 18.95
CA ASN A 156 6.64 -5.61 18.98
C ASN A 156 7.59 -4.51 19.47
N ASN A 157 7.15 -3.25 19.43
CA ASN A 157 7.95 -2.08 19.78
C ASN A 157 7.50 -1.42 21.10
N GLY A 158 6.84 -2.15 21.98
CA GLY A 158 6.68 -1.74 23.37
C GLY A 158 5.45 -0.85 23.63
N ILE A 159 4.33 -1.08 22.92
CA ILE A 159 3.09 -0.34 23.23
C ILE A 159 2.64 -0.51 24.69
N GLU A 160 3.05 -1.58 25.34
CA GLU A 160 2.80 -1.84 26.76
C GLU A 160 3.38 -0.75 27.67
N ASP A 161 4.46 -0.11 27.27
CA ASP A 161 5.08 0.99 28.04
C ASP A 161 4.15 2.19 28.16
N GLU A 162 3.25 2.41 27.20
CA GLU A 162 2.24 3.47 27.24
C GLU A 162 1.19 3.25 28.35
N PHE A 163 1.09 2.02 28.87
CA PHE A 163 0.21 1.69 30.00
C PHE A 163 0.87 1.83 31.37
N LEU A 164 2.16 2.21 31.41
CA LEU A 164 2.82 2.46 32.69
C LEU A 164 2.12 3.59 33.44
N GLY A 165 1.64 3.30 34.63
CA GLY A 165 0.88 4.26 35.43
C GLY A 165 -0.58 4.48 34.98
N PHE A 166 -1.11 3.64 34.09
CA PHE A 166 -2.49 3.77 33.56
C PHE A 166 -3.54 3.91 34.69
N GLU A 167 -3.45 3.09 35.74
CA GLU A 167 -4.39 3.14 36.87
C GLU A 167 -4.36 4.47 37.65
N SER A 168 -3.22 5.18 37.61
CA SER A 168 -3.04 6.47 38.27
C SER A 168 -3.47 7.68 37.40
N MET A 169 -3.77 7.43 36.13
CA MET A 169 -4.26 8.49 35.21
C MET A 169 -5.70 8.85 35.55
N ASP A 170 -6.07 10.10 35.22
CA ASP A 170 -7.48 10.48 35.28
C ASP A 170 -8.31 9.68 34.22
N ILE A 171 -9.59 9.49 34.52
CA ILE A 171 -10.49 8.67 33.68
C ILE A 171 -10.50 9.12 32.21
N LYS A 172 -10.45 10.43 31.95
CA LYS A 172 -10.49 10.98 30.59
C LYS A 172 -9.24 10.55 29.80
N LYS A 173 -8.07 10.57 30.40
CA LYS A 173 -6.81 10.09 29.79
C LYS A 173 -6.84 8.59 29.58
N GLN A 174 -7.33 7.81 30.54
CA GLN A 174 -7.49 6.37 30.38
C GLN A 174 -8.39 6.02 29.19
N MET A 175 -9.53 6.71 29.05
CA MET A 175 -10.44 6.50 27.93
C MET A 175 -9.81 6.87 26.60
N GLU A 176 -9.12 8.00 26.53
CA GLU A 176 -8.47 8.44 25.29
C GLU A 176 -7.34 7.53 24.86
N LEU A 177 -6.46 7.11 25.78
CA LEU A 177 -5.40 6.14 25.49
C LEU A 177 -5.98 4.80 25.01
N THR A 178 -6.99 4.29 25.70
CA THR A 178 -7.69 3.06 25.30
C THR A 178 -8.30 3.19 23.89
N ARG A 179 -8.91 4.34 23.57
CA ARG A 179 -9.49 4.61 22.26
C ARG A 179 -8.42 4.63 21.16
N GLN A 180 -7.30 5.29 21.42
CA GLN A 180 -6.18 5.39 20.46
C GLN A 180 -5.57 4.01 20.19
N ILE A 181 -5.30 3.25 21.22
CA ILE A 181 -4.73 1.90 21.08
C ILE A 181 -5.68 0.97 20.32
N LYS A 182 -6.98 0.98 20.64
CA LYS A 182 -7.97 0.22 19.88
C LYS A 182 -8.01 0.63 18.41
N LEU A 183 -7.93 1.93 18.09
CA LEU A 183 -7.90 2.43 16.73
C LEU A 183 -6.68 1.89 15.96
N LEU A 184 -5.50 1.90 16.58
CA LEU A 184 -4.24 1.54 15.95
C LEU A 184 -4.04 0.02 15.81
N THR A 185 -4.64 -0.80 16.72
CA THR A 185 -4.30 -2.22 16.82
C THR A 185 -5.44 -3.18 16.47
N LEU A 186 -6.72 -2.77 16.54
CA LEU A 186 -7.80 -3.69 16.22
C LEU A 186 -7.87 -3.98 14.71
N PRO A 187 -8.16 -5.24 14.33
CA PRO A 187 -8.16 -5.69 12.92
C PRO A 187 -9.19 -4.96 12.06
N ASP A 188 -10.37 -4.63 12.61
CA ASP A 188 -11.46 -3.91 11.93
C ASP A 188 -11.20 -2.40 11.80
N LYS A 189 -10.11 -1.92 12.38
CA LYS A 189 -9.64 -0.52 12.32
C LYS A 189 -8.37 -0.44 11.47
N MET A 190 -7.32 0.14 12.01
CA MET A 190 -6.05 0.31 11.32
C MET A 190 -5.10 -0.89 11.47
N GLY A 191 -5.32 -1.73 12.50
CA GLY A 191 -4.36 -2.73 12.92
C GLY A 191 -3.95 -3.75 11.86
N SER A 192 -4.87 -4.20 11.01
CA SER A 192 -4.61 -5.21 9.98
C SER A 192 -4.46 -4.65 8.57
N ASN A 193 -5.19 -3.58 8.23
CA ASN A 193 -5.17 -2.99 6.89
C ASN A 193 -3.88 -2.22 6.62
N PHE A 194 -3.36 -1.52 7.63
CA PHE A 194 -2.04 -0.92 7.55
C PHE A 194 -0.96 -1.98 7.71
N LYS A 195 0.05 -1.86 6.88
CA LYS A 195 1.27 -2.68 6.94
C LYS A 195 2.46 -1.81 7.26
N CYS A 196 3.41 -2.40 7.95
CA CYS A 196 4.71 -1.82 8.22
C CYS A 196 5.76 -2.61 7.46
N LEU A 197 6.42 -1.97 6.51
CA LEU A 197 7.57 -2.51 5.80
C LEU A 197 8.84 -1.85 6.32
N VAL A 198 9.76 -2.64 6.85
CA VAL A 198 11.05 -2.17 7.35
C VAL A 198 12.15 -2.62 6.40
N MET A 199 12.92 -1.68 5.91
CA MET A 199 14.02 -1.91 4.98
C MET A 199 15.28 -1.23 5.48
N THR A 200 16.42 -1.88 5.35
CA THR A 200 17.72 -1.34 5.79
C THR A 200 18.77 -1.40 4.69
N LYS A 201 19.75 -0.53 4.78
CA LYS A 201 20.94 -0.53 3.93
C LYS A 201 22.18 -0.28 4.80
N ASN A 202 23.17 -1.19 4.71
CA ASN A 202 24.42 -1.11 5.48
C ASN A 202 24.21 -0.81 6.98
N PHE A 203 23.11 -1.32 7.54
CA PHE A 203 22.68 -1.02 8.89
C PHE A 203 22.80 -2.26 9.78
N LEU A 204 23.56 -2.15 10.85
CA LEU A 204 23.75 -3.24 11.80
C LEU A 204 22.54 -3.38 12.73
N LYS A 205 21.84 -4.46 12.55
CA LYS A 205 20.49 -4.76 12.98
C LYS A 205 20.32 -5.24 14.43
N LYS A 206 21.31 -5.20 15.28
CA LYS A 206 21.17 -5.82 16.61
C LYS A 206 20.07 -5.15 17.44
N GLY A 207 18.90 -5.77 17.49
CA GLY A 207 17.84 -5.50 18.45
C GLY A 207 16.90 -4.32 18.15
N MET A 208 16.95 -3.69 16.96
CA MET A 208 16.14 -2.51 16.68
C MET A 208 14.73 -2.78 16.18
N VAL A 209 14.49 -3.93 15.58
CA VAL A 209 13.14 -4.32 15.15
C VAL A 209 12.86 -5.75 15.59
N ASN A 210 11.86 -5.91 16.43
CA ASN A 210 11.35 -7.22 16.76
C ASN A 210 10.54 -7.75 15.56
N GLN A 211 10.95 -8.92 15.06
CA GLN A 211 10.39 -9.56 13.85
C GLN A 211 9.31 -10.59 14.15
N THR A 212 8.83 -10.67 15.39
CA THR A 212 7.73 -11.60 15.72
C THR A 212 6.53 -11.32 14.80
N GLY A 213 6.06 -12.36 14.11
CA GLY A 213 4.96 -12.24 13.14
C GLY A 213 5.36 -11.67 11.78
N ASP A 214 6.67 -11.60 11.46
CA ASP A 214 7.17 -11.19 10.15
C ASP A 214 6.62 -12.07 9.02
N LYS A 215 6.13 -11.43 7.98
CA LYS A 215 5.60 -12.05 6.76
C LYS A 215 6.37 -11.63 5.51
N SER A 216 7.62 -11.18 5.63
CA SER A 216 8.41 -10.71 4.49
C SER A 216 8.61 -11.79 3.40
N TYR A 217 8.39 -13.07 3.72
CA TYR A 217 8.43 -14.19 2.79
C TYR A 217 7.30 -14.16 1.72
N VAL A 218 6.25 -13.36 1.89
CA VAL A 218 5.17 -13.23 0.90
C VAL A 218 5.40 -12.09 -0.11
N LEU A 219 6.50 -11.32 0.04
CA LEU A 219 6.83 -10.15 -0.80
C LEU A 219 7.75 -10.50 -1.98
#